data_458b61998cc31d109d37f2ab61da7d87
#
_entry.id   458b61998cc31d109d37f2ab61da7d87
#
_cell.length_a   1.000
_cell.length_b   1.000
_cell.length_c   1.000
_cell.angle_alpha   90.00
_cell.angle_beta   90.00
_cell.angle_gamma   90.00
#
_symmetry.space_group_name_H-M   'P 1'
#
loop_
_entity.id
_entity.type
_entity.pdbx_description
1 polymer ?
#
loop_
_entity_poly.entity_id
_entity_poly.type
_entity_poly.pdbx_seq_one_letter_code
_entity_poly.pdbx_strand_id
1 'polypeptide(L)'
;MKHRGIIWDLDGTLLDTLEDLMDATNHALIVFGCPTRSKEEIRRFVGNGAELLIRRALPGKPNDPDPMQVLACFREYYDAHCRVKTAPYPGIMELLRGLKEQGYAMAVVSNKPDSAVKILCDDHFPGLFCAVTGEVDGCPRKPAPDLVFRAVRALGLECGDCVYVGDSEVDVQTARNAAMDCISVLWGFRDRDFLREQGAEHLCQSPADFPGLLKEME
;
A
#
# COMPACT_ATOMS: atom_id res chain seq x y z
N MET A 1 25.12 6.24 7.81
CA MET A 1 23.74 5.93 7.36
C MET A 1 22.89 5.62 8.58
N LYS A 2 21.98 6.52 8.93
CA LYS A 2 20.99 6.31 10.01
C LYS A 2 20.04 5.20 9.61
N HIS A 3 19.46 5.28 8.42
CA HIS A 3 18.54 4.28 7.90
C HIS A 3 19.28 3.26 7.03
N ARG A 4 19.18 1.98 7.41
CA ARG A 4 19.73 0.82 6.68
C ARG A 4 18.65 -0.01 6.02
N GLY A 5 17.40 0.15 6.48
CA GLY A 5 16.20 -0.54 5.99
C GLY A 5 15.14 0.40 5.50
N ILE A 6 14.37 -0.05 4.49
CA ILE A 6 13.23 0.69 3.95
C ILE A 6 12.03 -0.26 3.90
N ILE A 7 10.94 0.14 4.57
CA ILE A 7 9.68 -0.60 4.57
C ILE A 7 8.70 0.12 3.67
N TRP A 8 8.29 -0.51 2.60
CA TRP A 8 7.43 0.05 1.58
C TRP A 8 5.98 -0.42 1.73
N ASP A 9 5.03 0.48 1.58
CA ASP A 9 3.69 0.09 1.18
C ASP A 9 3.67 -0.31 -0.31
N LEU A 10 2.60 -0.96 -0.77
CA LEU A 10 2.46 -1.46 -2.14
C LEU A 10 1.52 -0.59 -2.97
N ASP A 11 0.21 -0.61 -2.62
CA ASP A 11 -0.85 0.01 -3.42
C ASP A 11 -0.81 1.54 -3.29
N GLY A 12 -0.55 2.25 -4.37
CA GLY A 12 -0.38 3.72 -4.35
C GLY A 12 1.05 4.19 -4.04
N THR A 13 1.94 3.29 -3.65
CA THR A 13 3.33 3.61 -3.33
C THR A 13 4.30 3.01 -4.37
N LEU A 14 4.33 1.70 -4.52
CA LEU A 14 5.14 0.99 -5.50
C LEU A 14 4.38 0.73 -6.81
N LEU A 15 3.09 0.36 -6.69
CA LEU A 15 2.23 -0.01 -7.80
C LEU A 15 1.01 0.91 -7.89
N ASP A 16 0.69 1.36 -9.11
CA ASP A 16 -0.64 1.91 -9.44
C ASP A 16 -1.60 0.74 -9.65
N THR A 17 -2.37 0.44 -8.63
CA THR A 17 -3.35 -0.65 -8.61
C THR A 17 -4.79 -0.17 -8.74
N LEU A 18 -5.00 1.15 -8.90
CA LEU A 18 -6.30 1.79 -8.74
C LEU A 18 -7.34 1.30 -9.77
N GLU A 19 -6.92 1.06 -11.01
CA GLU A 19 -7.86 0.64 -12.05
C GLU A 19 -8.33 -0.81 -11.88
N ASP A 20 -7.43 -1.72 -11.52
CA ASP A 20 -7.84 -3.12 -11.25
C ASP A 20 -8.71 -3.21 -9.98
N LEU A 21 -8.43 -2.40 -8.95
CA LEU A 21 -9.30 -2.28 -7.78
C LEU A 21 -10.67 -1.71 -8.12
N MET A 22 -10.72 -0.70 -9.00
CA MET A 22 -11.98 -0.12 -9.48
C MET A 22 -12.80 -1.14 -10.28
N ASP A 23 -12.18 -1.83 -11.22
CA ASP A 23 -12.85 -2.81 -12.05
C ASP A 23 -13.43 -3.96 -11.20
N ALA A 24 -12.66 -4.48 -10.25
CA ALA A 24 -13.13 -5.54 -9.36
C ALA A 24 -14.25 -5.06 -8.41
N THR A 25 -14.14 -3.85 -7.88
CA THR A 25 -15.19 -3.26 -7.05
C THR A 25 -16.49 -3.09 -7.85
N ASN A 26 -16.38 -2.51 -9.06
CA ASN A 26 -17.53 -2.28 -9.92
C ASN A 26 -18.14 -3.58 -10.44
N HIS A 27 -17.32 -4.60 -10.75
CA HIS A 27 -17.83 -5.92 -11.06
C HIS A 27 -18.71 -6.47 -9.92
N ALA A 28 -18.20 -6.45 -8.69
CA ALA A 28 -18.97 -6.93 -7.55
C ALA A 28 -20.26 -6.12 -7.33
N LEU A 29 -20.19 -4.79 -7.42
CA LEU A 29 -21.37 -3.93 -7.30
C LEU A 29 -22.43 -4.24 -8.37
N ILE A 30 -22.03 -4.47 -9.62
CA ILE A 30 -22.95 -4.83 -10.73
C ILE A 30 -23.64 -6.17 -10.46
N VAL A 31 -22.88 -7.19 -10.02
CA VAL A 31 -23.44 -8.53 -9.70
C VAL A 31 -24.55 -8.42 -8.64
N PHE A 32 -24.40 -7.51 -7.69
CA PHE A 32 -25.40 -7.29 -6.63
C PHE A 32 -26.41 -6.18 -6.93
N GLY A 33 -26.47 -5.68 -8.18
CA GLY A 33 -27.43 -4.66 -8.60
C GLY A 33 -27.22 -3.28 -7.98
N CYS A 34 -25.99 -2.99 -7.50
CA CYS A 34 -25.62 -1.71 -6.94
C CYS A 34 -25.03 -0.78 -8.00
N PRO A 35 -25.14 0.55 -7.84
CA PRO A 35 -24.50 1.51 -8.74
C PRO A 35 -22.98 1.40 -8.67
N THR A 36 -22.32 1.56 -9.82
CA THR A 36 -20.85 1.60 -9.91
C THR A 36 -20.28 2.86 -9.28
N ARG A 37 -18.97 2.82 -8.98
CA ARG A 37 -18.20 3.93 -8.43
C ARG A 37 -17.19 4.44 -9.46
N SER A 38 -16.98 5.75 -9.44
CA SER A 38 -15.95 6.40 -10.24
C SER A 38 -14.55 6.09 -9.71
N LYS A 39 -13.52 6.30 -10.54
CA LYS A 39 -12.11 6.16 -10.14
C LYS A 39 -11.77 7.03 -8.92
N GLU A 40 -12.29 8.27 -8.88
CA GLU A 40 -12.07 9.19 -7.78
C GLU A 40 -12.73 8.73 -6.46
N GLU A 41 -13.91 8.10 -6.52
CA GLU A 41 -14.54 7.52 -5.33
C GLU A 41 -13.71 6.34 -4.82
N ILE A 42 -13.31 5.42 -5.71
CA ILE A 42 -12.47 4.27 -5.34
C ILE A 42 -11.15 4.74 -4.75
N ARG A 43 -10.48 5.74 -5.34
CA ARG A 43 -9.24 6.34 -4.80
C ARG A 43 -9.38 6.77 -3.34
N ARG A 44 -10.53 7.36 -2.98
CA ARG A 44 -10.82 7.79 -1.59
C ARG A 44 -11.10 6.62 -0.65
N PHE A 45 -11.61 5.50 -1.17
CA PHE A 45 -12.02 4.35 -0.38
C PHE A 45 -10.88 3.40 -0.05
N VAL A 46 -9.84 3.35 -0.89
CA VAL A 46 -8.67 2.47 -0.76
C VAL A 46 -7.78 2.88 0.44
N GLY A 47 -6.96 1.94 0.93
CA GLY A 47 -5.93 2.13 1.95
C GLY A 47 -6.15 1.29 3.21
N ASN A 48 -7.40 0.98 3.56
CA ASN A 48 -7.77 0.31 4.80
C ASN A 48 -8.20 -1.17 4.60
N GLY A 49 -7.76 -1.81 3.50
CA GLY A 49 -8.10 -3.19 3.15
C GLY A 49 -9.42 -3.33 2.39
N ALA A 50 -9.60 -4.50 1.79
CA ALA A 50 -10.71 -4.76 0.84
C ALA A 50 -12.10 -4.70 1.50
N GLU A 51 -12.23 -5.13 2.75
CA GLU A 51 -13.52 -5.08 3.44
C GLU A 51 -14.03 -3.64 3.58
N LEU A 52 -13.18 -2.71 3.99
CA LEU A 52 -13.60 -1.32 4.17
C LEU A 52 -13.81 -0.62 2.82
N LEU A 53 -13.04 -0.97 1.79
CA LEU A 53 -13.30 -0.55 0.41
C LEU A 53 -14.74 -0.92 -0.01
N ILE A 54 -15.15 -2.17 0.16
CA ILE A 54 -16.49 -2.63 -0.21
C ILE A 54 -17.57 -1.94 0.63
N ARG A 55 -17.40 -1.83 1.95
CA ARG A 55 -18.36 -1.12 2.81
C ARG A 55 -18.55 0.35 2.40
N ARG A 56 -17.48 1.04 2.00
CA ARG A 56 -17.54 2.43 1.51
C ARG A 56 -18.15 2.52 0.10
N ALA A 57 -17.97 1.49 -0.72
CA ALA A 57 -18.50 1.45 -2.08
C ALA A 57 -20.01 1.18 -2.12
N LEU A 58 -20.58 0.51 -1.12
CA LEU A 58 -22.01 0.27 -1.02
C LEU A 58 -22.79 1.59 -0.81
N PRO A 59 -24.07 1.69 -1.28
CA PRO A 59 -24.85 2.92 -1.19
C PRO A 59 -25.20 3.40 0.22
N GLY A 60 -25.09 2.55 1.26
CA GLY A 60 -25.48 2.87 2.63
C GLY A 60 -27.00 2.86 2.88
N LYS A 61 -27.74 2.04 2.12
CA LYS A 61 -29.21 1.93 2.20
C LYS A 61 -29.65 0.71 3.01
N PRO A 62 -30.87 0.73 3.60
CA PRO A 62 -31.36 -0.40 4.39
C PRO A 62 -31.47 -1.75 3.65
N ASN A 63 -31.58 -1.70 2.31
CA ASN A 63 -31.71 -2.90 1.46
C ASN A 63 -30.41 -3.20 0.69
N ASP A 64 -29.28 -2.67 1.12
CA ASP A 64 -27.99 -3.03 0.52
C ASP A 64 -27.70 -4.53 0.75
N PRO A 65 -26.97 -5.15 -0.18
CA PRO A 65 -26.52 -6.53 0.01
C PRO A 65 -25.57 -6.64 1.21
N ASP A 66 -25.45 -7.85 1.75
CA ASP A 66 -24.46 -8.12 2.79
C ASP A 66 -23.04 -7.79 2.28
N PRO A 67 -22.32 -6.87 2.93
CA PRO A 67 -20.97 -6.50 2.54
C PRO A 67 -20.00 -7.68 2.40
N MET A 68 -20.21 -8.76 3.18
CA MET A 68 -19.35 -9.94 3.13
C MET A 68 -19.57 -10.77 1.85
N GLN A 69 -20.79 -10.81 1.33
CA GLN A 69 -21.09 -11.47 0.05
C GLN A 69 -20.49 -10.66 -1.12
N VAL A 70 -20.61 -9.32 -1.08
CA VAL A 70 -20.00 -8.44 -2.08
C VAL A 70 -18.48 -8.53 -2.04
N LEU A 71 -17.90 -8.61 -0.84
CA LEU A 71 -16.45 -8.80 -0.64
C LEU A 71 -15.96 -10.14 -1.22
N ALA A 72 -16.72 -11.21 -1.05
CA ALA A 72 -16.39 -12.53 -1.62
C ALA A 72 -16.33 -12.46 -3.16
N CYS A 73 -17.36 -11.84 -3.77
CA CYS A 73 -17.38 -11.62 -5.23
C CYS A 73 -16.23 -10.72 -5.72
N PHE A 74 -15.94 -9.64 -4.98
CA PHE A 74 -14.78 -8.78 -5.25
C PHE A 74 -13.48 -9.60 -5.24
N ARG A 75 -13.25 -10.40 -4.20
CA ARG A 75 -12.02 -11.19 -4.05
C ARG A 75 -11.85 -12.19 -5.20
N GLU A 76 -12.89 -12.94 -5.54
CA GLU A 76 -12.87 -13.90 -6.65
C GLU A 76 -12.48 -13.23 -7.97
N TYR A 77 -13.08 -12.08 -8.28
CA TYR A 77 -12.75 -11.34 -9.49
C TYR A 77 -11.34 -10.74 -9.43
N TYR A 78 -10.98 -10.11 -8.30
CA TYR A 78 -9.71 -9.44 -8.13
C TYR A 78 -8.53 -10.41 -8.21
N ASP A 79 -8.62 -11.60 -7.62
CA ASP A 79 -7.56 -12.62 -7.66
C ASP A 79 -7.21 -13.02 -9.11
N ALA A 80 -8.20 -13.04 -9.99
CA ALA A 80 -8.00 -13.35 -11.41
C ALA A 80 -7.51 -12.15 -12.24
N HIS A 81 -7.77 -10.90 -11.81
CA HIS A 81 -7.60 -9.70 -12.65
C HIS A 81 -6.68 -8.62 -12.04
N CYS A 82 -6.06 -8.85 -10.88
CA CYS A 82 -5.24 -7.85 -10.18
C CYS A 82 -3.92 -7.46 -10.89
N ARG A 83 -3.66 -8.01 -12.08
CA ARG A 83 -2.45 -7.80 -12.88
C ARG A 83 -2.73 -7.28 -14.29
N VAL A 84 -3.97 -6.87 -14.57
CA VAL A 84 -4.38 -6.49 -15.94
C VAL A 84 -3.89 -5.09 -16.29
N LYS A 85 -4.02 -4.16 -15.33
CA LYS A 85 -3.65 -2.75 -15.49
C LYS A 85 -2.65 -2.29 -14.44
N THR A 86 -2.46 -3.07 -13.39
CA THR A 86 -1.49 -2.79 -12.31
C THR A 86 -0.08 -2.74 -12.88
N ALA A 87 0.64 -1.67 -12.57
CA ALA A 87 2.03 -1.46 -12.99
C ALA A 87 2.82 -0.65 -11.96
N PRO A 88 4.16 -0.77 -11.92
CA PRO A 88 5.00 0.12 -11.13
C PRO A 88 4.82 1.58 -11.55
N TYR A 89 4.78 2.49 -10.57
CA TYR A 89 4.85 3.92 -10.90
C TYR A 89 6.13 4.25 -11.67
N PRO A 90 6.07 5.25 -12.58
CA PRO A 90 7.27 5.67 -13.34
C PRO A 90 8.44 6.01 -12.41
N GLY A 91 9.62 5.41 -12.67
CA GLY A 91 10.83 5.62 -11.91
C GLY A 91 11.01 4.71 -10.67
N ILE A 92 10.00 3.95 -10.26
CA ILE A 92 10.11 3.05 -9.09
C ILE A 92 11.13 1.95 -9.31
N MET A 93 11.18 1.34 -10.49
CA MET A 93 12.14 0.26 -10.77
C MET A 93 13.59 0.74 -10.68
N GLU A 94 13.88 1.91 -11.23
CA GLU A 94 15.21 2.54 -11.17
C GLU A 94 15.57 2.88 -9.73
N LEU A 95 14.63 3.45 -8.98
CA LEU A 95 14.82 3.78 -7.58
C LEU A 95 15.16 2.53 -6.74
N LEU A 96 14.35 1.48 -6.84
CA LEU A 96 14.55 0.25 -6.05
C LEU A 96 15.88 -0.44 -6.38
N ARG A 97 16.26 -0.50 -7.67
CA ARG A 97 17.56 -1.05 -8.07
C ARG A 97 18.71 -0.23 -7.50
N GLY A 98 18.65 1.09 -7.60
CA GLY A 98 19.68 1.98 -7.06
C GLY A 98 19.81 1.89 -5.54
N LEU A 99 18.72 1.77 -4.80
CA LEU A 99 18.73 1.56 -3.35
C LEU A 99 19.34 0.20 -2.98
N LYS A 100 19.01 -0.85 -3.72
CA LYS A 100 19.60 -2.18 -3.53
C LYS A 100 21.11 -2.18 -3.78
N GLU A 101 21.58 -1.53 -4.84
CA GLU A 101 23.01 -1.38 -5.15
C GLU A 101 23.76 -0.59 -4.07
N GLN A 102 23.09 0.36 -3.41
CA GLN A 102 23.61 1.10 -2.26
C GLN A 102 23.59 0.30 -0.95
N GLY A 103 23.03 -0.92 -0.95
CA GLY A 103 23.03 -1.83 0.19
C GLY A 103 21.86 -1.66 1.15
N TYR A 104 20.80 -0.93 0.79
CA TYR A 104 19.58 -0.85 1.59
C TYR A 104 18.86 -2.21 1.61
N ALA A 105 18.49 -2.67 2.81
CA ALA A 105 17.60 -3.79 2.98
C ALA A 105 16.14 -3.32 2.81
N MET A 106 15.37 -3.96 1.94
CA MET A 106 14.02 -3.51 1.61
C MET A 106 12.98 -4.59 1.90
N ALA A 107 11.84 -4.18 2.42
CA ALA A 107 10.68 -5.05 2.62
C ALA A 107 9.38 -4.35 2.21
N VAL A 108 8.34 -5.15 1.92
CA VAL A 108 6.99 -4.66 1.61
C VAL A 108 6.03 -5.04 2.72
N VAL A 109 5.16 -4.09 3.13
CA VAL A 109 4.08 -4.29 4.11
C VAL A 109 2.79 -3.65 3.59
N SER A 110 1.75 -4.46 3.35
CA SER A 110 0.50 -4.00 2.76
C SER A 110 -0.73 -4.54 3.49
N ASN A 111 -1.85 -3.79 3.44
CA ASN A 111 -3.18 -4.23 3.87
C ASN A 111 -3.91 -5.09 2.80
N LYS A 112 -3.25 -5.39 1.70
CA LYS A 112 -3.71 -6.32 0.68
C LYS A 112 -3.50 -7.77 1.14
N PRO A 113 -4.33 -8.76 0.75
CA PRO A 113 -4.11 -10.17 1.06
C PRO A 113 -2.68 -10.62 0.72
N ASP A 114 -2.05 -11.38 1.62
CA ASP A 114 -0.63 -11.77 1.54
C ASP A 114 -0.29 -12.50 0.23
N SER A 115 -1.19 -13.38 -0.24
CA SER A 115 -1.02 -14.06 -1.53
C SER A 115 -0.92 -13.10 -2.70
N ALA A 116 -1.79 -12.08 -2.74
CA ALA A 116 -1.79 -11.09 -3.81
C ALA A 116 -0.55 -10.18 -3.76
N VAL A 117 -0.11 -9.78 -2.56
CA VAL A 117 1.14 -8.99 -2.39
C VAL A 117 2.34 -9.76 -2.92
N LYS A 118 2.48 -11.04 -2.58
CA LYS A 118 3.58 -11.89 -3.03
C LYS A 118 3.60 -12.05 -4.55
N ILE A 119 2.44 -12.38 -5.15
CA ILE A 119 2.31 -12.51 -6.61
C ILE A 119 2.74 -11.21 -7.32
N LEU A 120 2.23 -10.06 -6.87
CA LEU A 120 2.55 -8.77 -7.48
C LEU A 120 4.02 -8.39 -7.30
N CYS A 121 4.61 -8.67 -6.13
CA CYS A 121 6.03 -8.40 -5.91
C CYS A 121 6.93 -9.33 -6.73
N ASP A 122 6.57 -10.61 -6.87
CA ASP A 122 7.33 -11.56 -7.69
C ASP A 122 7.27 -11.19 -9.18
N ASP A 123 6.11 -10.73 -9.66
CA ASP A 123 5.93 -10.35 -11.07
C ASP A 123 6.66 -9.04 -11.41
N HIS A 124 6.54 -8.02 -10.57
CA HIS A 124 7.04 -6.67 -10.88
C HIS A 124 8.42 -6.37 -10.31
N PHE A 125 8.80 -7.00 -9.20
CA PHE A 125 10.01 -6.66 -8.44
C PHE A 125 10.86 -7.89 -8.08
N PRO A 126 11.13 -8.81 -9.01
CA PRO A 126 11.79 -10.07 -8.70
C PRO A 126 13.15 -9.85 -7.99
N GLY A 127 13.27 -10.43 -6.80
CA GLY A 127 14.50 -10.41 -6.02
C GLY A 127 14.88 -9.04 -5.41
N LEU A 128 14.03 -8.01 -5.45
CA LEU A 128 14.36 -6.70 -4.88
C LEU A 128 14.11 -6.61 -3.37
N PHE A 129 13.17 -7.38 -2.84
CA PHE A 129 12.79 -7.34 -1.43
C PHE A 129 13.30 -8.55 -0.65
N CYS A 130 13.77 -8.31 0.58
CA CYS A 130 14.16 -9.36 1.52
C CYS A 130 12.94 -10.02 2.18
N ALA A 131 11.85 -9.25 2.34
CA ALA A 131 10.59 -9.73 2.90
C ALA A 131 9.40 -9.03 2.23
N VAL A 132 8.34 -9.80 2.02
CA VAL A 132 7.08 -9.32 1.45
C VAL A 132 5.95 -9.85 2.34
N THR A 133 5.15 -8.95 2.92
CA THR A 133 4.11 -9.29 3.88
C THR A 133 2.83 -8.53 3.58
N GLY A 134 1.74 -9.26 3.38
CA GLY A 134 0.39 -8.73 3.28
C GLY A 134 -0.44 -9.01 4.53
N GLU A 135 -1.76 -8.79 4.43
CA GLU A 135 -2.73 -9.14 5.45
C GLU A 135 -2.77 -10.66 5.62
N VAL A 136 -2.60 -11.14 6.86
CA VAL A 136 -2.73 -12.54 7.25
C VAL A 136 -3.69 -12.66 8.43
N ASP A 137 -4.44 -13.75 8.48
CA ASP A 137 -5.38 -14.01 9.57
C ASP A 137 -4.66 -14.02 10.94
N GLY A 138 -5.32 -13.42 11.92
CA GLY A 138 -4.81 -13.33 13.29
C GLY A 138 -3.68 -12.30 13.49
N CYS A 139 -3.31 -11.53 12.47
CA CYS A 139 -2.38 -10.42 12.60
C CYS A 139 -3.11 -9.10 12.34
N PRO A 140 -3.08 -8.13 13.27
CA PRO A 140 -3.69 -6.84 13.03
C PRO A 140 -3.11 -6.17 11.79
N ARG A 141 -4.01 -5.60 10.95
CA ARG A 141 -3.62 -4.85 9.76
C ARG A 141 -3.15 -3.44 10.11
N LYS A 142 -2.44 -2.77 9.21
CA LYS A 142 -2.12 -1.34 9.30
C LYS A 142 -3.40 -0.54 9.62
N PRO A 143 -3.38 0.43 10.54
CA PRO A 143 -2.21 1.07 11.13
C PRO A 143 -1.59 0.37 12.36
N ALA A 144 -2.01 -0.85 12.73
CA ALA A 144 -1.26 -1.63 13.72
C ALA A 144 0.15 -1.93 13.19
N PRO A 145 1.19 -1.86 14.07
CA PRO A 145 2.58 -1.98 13.63
C PRO A 145 3.06 -3.43 13.47
N ASP A 146 2.21 -4.41 13.71
CA ASP A 146 2.56 -5.83 13.81
C ASP A 146 3.23 -6.37 12.54
N LEU A 147 2.69 -6.02 11.36
CA LEU A 147 3.27 -6.41 10.08
C LEU A 147 4.62 -5.73 9.85
N VAL A 148 4.78 -4.47 10.29
CA VAL A 148 6.05 -3.73 10.22
C VAL A 148 7.10 -4.41 11.09
N PHE A 149 6.77 -4.77 12.33
CA PHE A 149 7.71 -5.48 13.23
C PHE A 149 8.16 -6.83 12.66
N ARG A 150 7.27 -7.54 11.95
CA ARG A 150 7.64 -8.77 11.23
C ARG A 150 8.63 -8.48 10.10
N ALA A 151 8.39 -7.45 9.30
CA ALA A 151 9.25 -7.05 8.20
C ALA A 151 10.63 -6.60 8.71
N VAL A 152 10.69 -5.72 9.71
CA VAL A 152 11.94 -5.25 10.32
C VAL A 152 12.77 -6.41 10.88
N ARG A 153 12.12 -7.35 11.59
CA ARG A 153 12.79 -8.57 12.07
C ARG A 153 13.35 -9.42 10.92
N ALA A 154 12.61 -9.56 9.82
CA ALA A 154 13.08 -10.30 8.66
C ALA A 154 14.28 -9.64 7.96
N LEU A 155 14.42 -8.32 8.10
CA LEU A 155 15.61 -7.57 7.65
C LEU A 155 16.80 -7.71 8.61
N GLY A 156 16.61 -8.24 9.83
CA GLY A 156 17.65 -8.27 10.88
C GLY A 156 18.01 -6.89 11.41
N LEU A 157 17.05 -5.95 11.44
CA LEU A 157 17.21 -4.55 11.84
C LEU A 157 16.28 -4.21 13.01
N GLU A 158 16.44 -2.99 13.54
CA GLU A 158 15.53 -2.37 14.51
C GLU A 158 14.69 -1.28 13.82
N CYS A 159 13.56 -0.89 14.40
CA CYS A 159 12.69 0.13 13.82
C CYS A 159 13.41 1.47 13.59
N GLY A 160 14.28 1.87 14.51
CA GLY A 160 15.09 3.09 14.40
C GLY A 160 16.15 3.06 13.28
N ASP A 161 16.46 1.89 12.74
CA ASP A 161 17.36 1.71 11.59
C ASP A 161 16.61 1.77 10.25
N CYS A 162 15.28 1.90 10.28
CA CYS A 162 14.42 1.81 9.11
C CYS A 162 13.60 3.09 8.91
N VAL A 163 13.23 3.35 7.66
CA VAL A 163 12.24 4.34 7.28
C VAL A 163 11.02 3.65 6.66
N TYR A 164 9.82 4.11 7.00
CA TYR A 164 8.59 3.66 6.39
C TYR A 164 8.21 4.56 5.21
N VAL A 165 7.69 3.98 4.13
CA VAL A 165 7.31 4.71 2.91
C VAL A 165 5.90 4.31 2.49
N GLY A 166 5.02 5.31 2.34
CA GLY A 166 3.64 5.09 1.93
C GLY A 166 2.98 6.35 1.39
N ASP A 167 1.75 6.24 0.91
CA ASP A 167 1.03 7.31 0.23
C ASP A 167 -0.23 7.78 0.96
N SER A 168 -0.54 7.21 2.13
CA SER A 168 -1.81 7.42 2.80
C SER A 168 -1.70 7.77 4.30
N GLU A 169 -2.81 8.21 4.87
CA GLU A 169 -2.97 8.43 6.32
C GLU A 169 -2.70 7.17 7.14
N VAL A 170 -2.99 6.00 6.55
CA VAL A 170 -2.73 4.71 7.20
C VAL A 170 -1.25 4.48 7.38
N ASP A 171 -0.44 4.86 6.40
CA ASP A 171 1.01 4.70 6.42
C ASP A 171 1.68 5.65 7.42
N VAL A 172 1.25 6.92 7.44
CA VAL A 172 1.70 7.90 8.44
C VAL A 172 1.42 7.38 9.86
N GLN A 173 0.21 6.86 10.10
CA GLN A 173 -0.15 6.32 11.40
C GLN A 173 0.59 5.02 11.72
N THR A 174 0.82 4.16 10.72
CA THR A 174 1.59 2.91 10.87
C THR A 174 3.02 3.20 11.30
N ALA A 175 3.69 4.12 10.61
CA ALA A 175 5.06 4.55 10.95
C ALA A 175 5.13 5.11 12.36
N ARG A 176 4.18 5.97 12.75
CA ARG A 176 4.07 6.53 14.11
C ARG A 176 3.90 5.43 15.16
N ASN A 177 3.01 4.47 14.91
CA ASN A 177 2.76 3.34 15.82
C ASN A 177 3.95 2.40 15.93
N ALA A 178 4.78 2.31 14.89
CA ALA A 178 6.03 1.55 14.87
C ALA A 178 7.24 2.35 15.40
N ALA A 179 7.06 3.62 15.80
CA ALA A 179 8.13 4.54 16.18
C ALA A 179 9.22 4.66 15.10
N MET A 180 8.81 4.79 13.83
CA MET A 180 9.68 4.91 12.67
C MET A 180 9.52 6.28 12.01
N ASP A 181 10.60 6.77 11.39
CA ASP A 181 10.52 7.88 10.44
C ASP A 181 9.64 7.47 9.24
N CYS A 182 8.91 8.44 8.66
CA CYS A 182 8.01 8.21 7.54
C CYS A 182 8.28 9.16 6.39
N ILE A 183 8.40 8.61 5.18
CA ILE A 183 8.35 9.39 3.94
C ILE A 183 7.00 9.14 3.27
N SER A 184 6.20 10.19 3.11
CA SER A 184 4.93 10.12 2.38
C SER A 184 5.13 10.53 0.93
N VAL A 185 4.72 9.66 0.00
CA VAL A 185 4.88 9.88 -1.44
C VAL A 185 3.65 10.58 -2.02
N LEU A 186 3.87 11.46 -3.01
CA LEU A 186 2.81 12.33 -3.58
C LEU A 186 2.31 11.87 -4.96
N TRP A 187 2.81 10.77 -5.48
CA TRP A 187 2.32 10.16 -6.72
C TRP A 187 1.19 9.15 -6.52
N GLY A 188 0.85 8.84 -5.25
CA GLY A 188 -0.15 7.84 -4.87
C GLY A 188 -1.59 8.38 -4.78
N PHE A 189 -2.36 7.82 -3.84
CA PHE A 189 -3.80 8.05 -3.75
C PHE A 189 -4.19 9.32 -2.99
N ARG A 190 -3.32 9.84 -2.11
CA ARG A 190 -3.59 11.05 -1.31
C ARG A 190 -2.78 12.23 -1.82
N ASP A 191 -3.37 13.42 -1.70
CA ASP A 191 -2.71 14.66 -2.05
C ASP A 191 -1.89 15.24 -0.87
N ARG A 192 -1.07 16.22 -1.19
CA ARG A 192 -0.14 16.89 -0.28
C ARG A 192 -0.82 17.46 0.95
N ASP A 193 -1.91 18.20 0.74
CA ASP A 193 -2.56 18.95 1.82
C ASP A 193 -3.19 17.97 2.82
N PHE A 194 -3.88 16.96 2.32
CA PHE A 194 -4.42 15.90 3.15
C PHE A 194 -3.32 15.17 3.96
N LEU A 195 -2.21 14.78 3.34
CA LEU A 195 -1.11 14.11 4.05
C LEU A 195 -0.51 15.00 5.13
N ARG A 196 -0.35 16.31 4.86
CA ARG A 196 0.09 17.29 5.87
C ARG A 196 -0.87 17.38 7.05
N GLU A 197 -2.17 17.42 6.80
CA GLU A 197 -3.19 17.40 7.85
C GLU A 197 -3.14 16.13 8.70
N GLN A 198 -2.74 15.00 8.11
CA GLN A 198 -2.54 13.72 8.83
C GLN A 198 -1.20 13.65 9.56
N GLY A 199 -0.36 14.69 9.48
CA GLY A 199 0.92 14.80 10.18
C GLY A 199 2.10 14.21 9.44
N ALA A 200 2.06 14.13 8.10
CA ALA A 200 3.21 13.78 7.29
C ALA A 200 4.25 14.90 7.32
N GLU A 201 5.46 14.59 7.79
CA GLU A 201 6.58 15.54 7.92
C GLU A 201 7.46 15.57 6.67
N HIS A 202 7.78 14.41 6.11
CA HIS A 202 8.63 14.27 4.93
C HIS A 202 7.78 13.86 3.73
N LEU A 203 7.70 14.74 2.73
CA LEU A 203 6.93 14.55 1.52
C LEU A 203 7.86 14.41 0.31
N CYS A 204 7.74 13.29 -0.41
CA CYS A 204 8.51 12.98 -1.61
C CYS A 204 7.65 13.23 -2.86
N GLN A 205 8.09 14.16 -3.73
CA GLN A 205 7.33 14.56 -4.91
C GLN A 205 7.37 13.51 -6.02
N SER A 206 8.53 12.90 -6.24
CA SER A 206 8.74 11.88 -7.28
C SER A 206 9.76 10.84 -6.82
N PRO A 207 9.80 9.64 -7.46
CA PRO A 207 10.82 8.64 -7.15
C PRO A 207 12.26 9.15 -7.33
N ALA A 208 12.48 10.12 -8.24
CA ALA A 208 13.80 10.71 -8.47
C ALA A 208 14.28 11.56 -7.27
N ASP A 209 13.38 12.15 -6.50
CA ASP A 209 13.72 12.99 -5.34
C ASP A 209 14.01 12.16 -4.09
N PHE A 210 13.58 10.90 -4.07
CA PHE A 210 13.65 10.03 -2.88
C PHE A 210 15.06 9.88 -2.29
N PRO A 211 16.13 9.63 -3.09
CA PRO A 211 17.47 9.46 -2.54
C PRO A 211 18.02 10.73 -1.88
N GLY A 212 17.65 11.91 -2.39
CA GLY A 212 17.99 13.21 -1.80
C GLY A 212 17.32 13.39 -0.45
N LEU A 213 16.01 13.19 -0.41
CA LEU A 213 15.21 13.31 0.82
C LEU A 213 15.68 12.33 1.90
N LEU A 214 15.97 11.08 1.53
CA LEU A 214 16.46 10.07 2.48
C LEU A 214 17.79 10.49 3.12
N LYS A 215 18.69 11.12 2.36
CA LYS A 215 19.97 11.65 2.89
C LYS A 215 19.78 12.85 3.83
N GLU A 216 18.79 13.69 3.59
CA GLU A 216 18.48 14.84 4.46
C GLU A 216 17.96 14.40 5.84
N MET A 217 17.45 13.17 5.97
CA MET A 217 16.94 12.58 7.22
C MET A 217 18.03 11.88 8.04
N GLU A 218 19.26 11.74 7.50
CA GLU A 218 20.40 11.16 8.19
C GLU A 218 21.09 12.15 9.14
#